data_4758da3c2b74b450036a7f3e414efc7d
#
_entry.id   4758da3c2b74b450036a7f3e414efc7d
#
_cell.length_a   1.000
_cell.length_b   1.000
_cell.length_c   1.000
_cell.angle_alpha   90.00
_cell.angle_beta   90.00
_cell.angle_gamma   90.00
#
_symmetry.space_group_name_H-M   'P 1'
#
loop_
_entity.id
_entity.type
_entity.pdbx_description
1 polymer ?
#
loop_
_entity_poly.entity_id
_entity_poly.type
_entity_poly.pdbx_seq_one_letter_code
_entity_poly.pdbx_strand_id
1 'polypeptide(L)'
;VVSRVDTIFHLAAAVGVNLIVEKPLESLITNIRGTETVVEKAHKYNTRILVMSTSEIYGKNTSDSLSENDDRILGSPLKSRWSYSEAKAIDEILAYTYWHEKGLETVIIRLFNTVGPRQTGSYGMVVPRFVGQALRHQSLTIFGDGTQTRCFCHVSDVVGGLIALSEHPEAFGRVFNLGGTEEISIGDLAERVIELVGSDSEVEYIPYDAAYEEGFEDMARRVPNTDRARRLVGFEPSVGLDDIILSVIADQQA
;
A
#
# COMPACT_ATOMS: atom_id res chain seq x y z
N VAL A 1 10.87 -4.59 24.27
CA VAL A 1 11.39 -4.87 22.93
C VAL A 1 12.11 -3.64 22.39
N VAL A 2 11.46 -2.48 22.26
CA VAL A 2 12.03 -1.24 21.66
C VAL A 2 13.40 -0.84 22.24
N SER A 3 13.61 -0.99 23.55
CA SER A 3 14.89 -0.68 24.24
C SER A 3 16.06 -1.63 23.88
N ARG A 4 15.89 -2.56 22.98
CA ARG A 4 16.88 -3.61 22.62
C ARG A 4 17.11 -3.72 21.13
N VAL A 5 16.65 -2.75 20.35
CA VAL A 5 16.76 -2.72 18.89
C VAL A 5 17.23 -1.34 18.45
N ASP A 6 17.92 -1.27 17.33
CA ASP A 6 18.45 -0.02 16.78
C ASP A 6 17.48 0.62 15.78
N THR A 7 16.65 -0.19 15.14
CA THR A 7 15.69 0.25 14.11
C THR A 7 14.35 -0.48 14.26
N ILE A 8 13.26 0.26 14.08
CA ILE A 8 11.88 -0.25 14.06
C ILE A 8 11.30 -0.08 12.67
N PHE A 9 10.82 -1.16 12.07
CA PHE A 9 9.97 -1.11 10.89
C PHE A 9 8.53 -1.25 11.36
N HIS A 10 7.80 -0.14 11.43
CA HIS A 10 6.42 -0.12 11.90
C HIS A 10 5.44 -0.40 10.76
N LEU A 11 5.23 -1.70 10.46
CA LEU A 11 4.34 -2.19 9.41
C LEU A 11 2.94 -2.53 9.94
N ALA A 12 2.78 -2.65 11.25
CA ALA A 12 1.51 -3.05 11.85
C ALA A 12 0.43 -1.98 11.64
N ALA A 13 -0.66 -2.37 10.99
CA ALA A 13 -1.82 -1.52 10.75
C ALA A 13 -3.07 -2.37 10.55
N ALA A 14 -4.23 -1.81 10.87
CA ALA A 14 -5.51 -2.33 10.41
C ALA A 14 -5.72 -1.86 8.96
N VAL A 15 -5.51 -2.77 7.99
CA VAL A 15 -5.48 -2.49 6.56
C VAL A 15 -6.43 -3.40 5.79
N GLY A 16 -6.94 -2.90 4.67
CA GLY A 16 -7.84 -3.60 3.75
C GLY A 16 -9.21 -2.92 3.66
N VAL A 17 -9.68 -2.73 2.43
CA VAL A 17 -10.89 -1.95 2.14
C VAL A 17 -12.09 -2.49 2.91
N ASN A 18 -12.29 -3.82 2.93
CA ASN A 18 -13.41 -4.44 3.63
C ASN A 18 -13.37 -4.14 5.14
N LEU A 19 -12.22 -4.29 5.79
CA LEU A 19 -12.08 -4.00 7.22
C LEU A 19 -12.35 -2.53 7.55
N ILE A 20 -11.86 -1.62 6.70
CA ILE A 20 -12.03 -0.18 6.87
C ILE A 20 -13.52 0.23 6.76
N VAL A 21 -14.25 -0.40 5.83
CA VAL A 21 -15.68 -0.12 5.63
C VAL A 21 -16.52 -0.77 6.72
N GLU A 22 -16.28 -2.03 7.06
CA GLU A 22 -17.07 -2.78 8.06
C GLU A 22 -16.80 -2.33 9.50
N LYS A 23 -15.56 -1.94 9.82
CA LYS A 23 -15.13 -1.56 11.18
C LYS A 23 -14.30 -0.27 11.22
N PRO A 24 -14.84 0.86 10.75
CA PRO A 24 -14.08 2.09 10.59
C PRO A 24 -13.51 2.63 11.90
N LEU A 25 -14.26 2.55 13.00
CA LEU A 25 -13.81 3.03 14.31
C LEU A 25 -12.64 2.19 14.86
N GLU A 26 -12.73 0.86 14.76
CA GLU A 26 -11.67 -0.05 15.22
C GLU A 26 -10.39 0.16 14.42
N SER A 27 -10.52 0.26 13.09
CA SER A 27 -9.41 0.54 12.18
C SER A 27 -8.74 1.88 12.49
N LEU A 28 -9.51 2.94 12.65
CA LEU A 28 -9.02 4.29 12.94
C LEU A 28 -8.24 4.33 14.27
N ILE A 29 -8.83 3.81 15.35
CA ILE A 29 -8.20 3.79 16.68
C ILE A 29 -6.93 2.94 16.68
N THR A 30 -6.96 1.76 16.06
CA THR A 30 -5.81 0.85 16.01
C THR A 30 -4.64 1.49 15.29
N ASN A 31 -4.87 2.13 14.16
CA ASN A 31 -3.82 2.77 13.37
C ASN A 31 -3.20 3.95 14.14
N ILE A 32 -4.00 4.91 14.59
CA ILE A 32 -3.51 6.12 15.23
C ILE A 32 -2.80 5.80 16.56
N ARG A 33 -3.47 5.07 17.47
CA ARG A 33 -2.89 4.76 18.80
C ARG A 33 -1.72 3.80 18.71
N GLY A 34 -1.74 2.89 17.73
CA GLY A 34 -0.63 1.98 17.46
C GLY A 34 0.63 2.75 17.09
N THR A 35 0.53 3.65 16.13
CA THR A 35 1.65 4.49 15.69
C THR A 35 2.12 5.44 16.78
N GLU A 36 1.19 6.15 17.45
CA GLU A 36 1.49 7.03 18.58
C GLU A 36 2.34 6.28 19.64
N THR A 37 1.88 5.11 20.08
CA THR A 37 2.55 4.30 21.08
C THR A 37 3.96 3.89 20.63
N VAL A 38 4.14 3.49 19.39
CA VAL A 38 5.45 3.03 18.90
C VAL A 38 6.41 4.20 18.73
N VAL A 39 5.95 5.34 18.20
CA VAL A 39 6.77 6.56 18.03
C VAL A 39 7.20 7.13 19.39
N GLU A 40 6.30 7.19 20.39
CA GLU A 40 6.65 7.58 21.75
C GLU A 40 7.75 6.68 22.36
N LYS A 41 7.65 5.36 22.17
CA LYS A 41 8.66 4.42 22.68
C LYS A 41 9.96 4.53 21.88
N ALA A 42 9.89 4.71 20.57
CA ALA A 42 11.06 4.96 19.74
C ALA A 42 11.82 6.20 20.23
N HIS A 43 11.12 7.31 20.49
CA HIS A 43 11.71 8.52 21.04
C HIS A 43 12.30 8.29 22.45
N LYS A 44 11.55 7.63 23.34
CA LYS A 44 12.02 7.35 24.72
C LYS A 44 13.36 6.59 24.75
N TYR A 45 13.57 5.70 23.79
CA TYR A 45 14.77 4.84 23.75
C TYR A 45 15.77 5.25 22.66
N ASN A 46 15.54 6.38 22.00
CA ASN A 46 16.34 6.89 20.87
C ASN A 46 16.55 5.82 19.78
N THR A 47 15.48 5.13 19.43
CA THR A 47 15.46 4.06 18.42
C THR A 47 14.93 4.61 17.12
N ARG A 48 15.66 4.43 16.02
CA ARG A 48 15.21 4.82 14.67
C ARG A 48 13.91 4.13 14.29
N ILE A 49 13.04 4.82 13.55
CA ILE A 49 11.77 4.24 13.12
C ILE A 49 11.41 4.58 11.67
N LEU A 50 11.03 3.55 10.91
CA LEU A 50 10.35 3.70 9.64
C LEU A 50 8.84 3.53 9.86
N VAL A 51 8.06 4.53 9.47
CA VAL A 51 6.60 4.50 9.58
C VAL A 51 6.01 4.23 8.21
N MET A 52 5.28 3.10 8.09
CA MET A 52 4.62 2.75 6.83
C MET A 52 3.32 3.53 6.68
N SER A 53 3.32 4.40 5.69
CA SER A 53 2.16 5.10 5.14
C SER A 53 1.67 4.39 3.87
N THR A 54 0.88 5.06 3.07
CA THR A 54 0.16 4.49 1.94
C THR A 54 0.02 5.47 0.79
N SER A 55 -0.07 4.98 -0.45
CA SER A 55 -0.46 5.78 -1.61
C SER A 55 -1.90 6.30 -1.53
N GLU A 56 -2.74 5.75 -0.66
CA GLU A 56 -4.11 6.24 -0.46
C GLU A 56 -4.17 7.65 0.13
N ILE A 57 -3.05 8.14 0.67
CA ILE A 57 -2.94 9.49 1.20
C ILE A 57 -3.17 10.57 0.13
N TYR A 58 -2.87 10.26 -1.14
CA TYR A 58 -3.10 11.18 -2.27
C TYR A 58 -4.59 11.31 -2.63
N GLY A 59 -5.42 10.32 -2.27
CA GLY A 59 -6.85 10.33 -2.52
C GLY A 59 -7.18 10.42 -4.01
N LYS A 60 -8.04 11.38 -4.36
CA LYS A 60 -8.52 11.64 -5.74
C LYS A 60 -7.60 12.56 -6.55
N ASN A 61 -6.31 12.66 -6.19
CA ASN A 61 -5.35 13.43 -6.96
C ASN A 61 -5.21 12.81 -8.37
N THR A 62 -5.26 13.65 -9.39
CA THR A 62 -5.29 13.27 -10.82
C THR A 62 -3.97 13.52 -11.55
N SER A 63 -2.88 13.77 -10.83
CA SER A 63 -1.54 13.93 -11.41
C SER A 63 -1.14 12.67 -12.20
N ASP A 64 -0.40 12.85 -13.29
CA ASP A 64 0.08 11.74 -14.13
C ASP A 64 0.98 10.76 -13.37
N SER A 65 1.75 11.26 -12.41
CA SER A 65 2.46 10.45 -11.42
C SER A 65 2.47 11.16 -10.08
N LEU A 66 2.15 10.42 -9.02
CA LEU A 66 1.98 10.96 -7.67
C LEU A 66 3.35 11.17 -7.00
N SER A 67 3.68 12.41 -6.71
CA SER A 67 4.92 12.82 -6.04
C SER A 67 4.68 13.05 -4.55
N GLU A 68 5.73 12.90 -3.74
CA GLU A 68 5.64 13.09 -2.28
C GLU A 68 5.26 14.51 -1.86
N ASN A 69 5.41 15.49 -2.75
CA ASN A 69 5.03 16.88 -2.51
C ASN A 69 3.63 17.24 -3.00
N ASP A 70 2.92 16.29 -3.63
CA ASP A 70 1.59 16.55 -4.17
C ASP A 70 0.55 16.69 -3.05
N ASP A 71 -0.46 17.52 -3.34
CA ASP A 71 -1.58 17.73 -2.45
C ASP A 71 -2.43 16.47 -2.27
N ARG A 72 -3.00 16.35 -1.09
CA ARG A 72 -4.00 15.34 -0.75
C ARG A 72 -5.38 15.84 -1.15
N ILE A 73 -6.10 15.09 -1.99
CA ILE A 73 -7.45 15.42 -2.45
C ILE A 73 -8.42 14.33 -1.99
N LEU A 74 -9.01 14.48 -0.81
CA LEU A 74 -9.92 13.51 -0.23
C LEU A 74 -11.39 13.91 -0.39
N GLY A 75 -12.29 12.97 -0.20
CA GLY A 75 -13.73 13.22 -0.10
C GLY A 75 -14.14 13.70 1.29
N SER A 76 -15.46 13.69 1.53
CA SER A 76 -16.02 14.04 2.85
C SER A 76 -15.46 13.11 3.95
N PRO A 77 -15.09 13.64 5.13
CA PRO A 77 -14.64 12.84 6.26
C PRO A 77 -15.73 11.91 6.82
N LEU A 78 -16.99 12.12 6.43
CA LEU A 78 -18.11 11.22 6.80
C LEU A 78 -18.17 9.95 5.96
N LYS A 79 -17.39 9.86 4.87
CA LYS A 79 -17.24 8.64 4.07
C LYS A 79 -16.16 7.76 4.68
N SER A 80 -16.55 6.57 5.14
CA SER A 80 -15.66 5.58 5.80
C SER A 80 -14.41 5.26 4.98
N ARG A 81 -14.53 5.29 3.64
CA ARG A 81 -13.45 5.04 2.68
C ARG A 81 -12.18 5.86 2.96
N TRP A 82 -12.31 7.10 3.43
CA TRP A 82 -11.18 7.99 3.65
C TRP A 82 -10.58 7.90 5.05
N SER A 83 -11.21 7.18 5.98
CA SER A 83 -10.74 7.07 7.37
C SER A 83 -9.33 6.50 7.48
N TYR A 84 -8.96 5.53 6.64
CA TYR A 84 -7.62 4.96 6.59
C TYR A 84 -6.57 5.96 6.11
N SER A 85 -6.88 6.71 5.04
CA SER A 85 -6.01 7.78 4.54
C SER A 85 -5.80 8.87 5.59
N GLU A 86 -6.85 9.24 6.34
CA GLU A 86 -6.73 10.22 7.42
C GLU A 86 -5.90 9.69 8.59
N ALA A 87 -6.09 8.44 9.00
CA ALA A 87 -5.25 7.82 10.04
C ALA A 87 -3.77 7.83 9.64
N LYS A 88 -3.48 7.44 8.40
CA LYS A 88 -2.10 7.43 7.90
C LYS A 88 -1.50 8.83 7.73
N ALA A 89 -2.31 9.85 7.45
CA ALA A 89 -1.86 11.23 7.48
C ALA A 89 -1.44 11.67 8.90
N ILE A 90 -2.21 11.29 9.91
CA ILE A 90 -1.85 11.55 11.32
C ILE A 90 -0.53 10.84 11.66
N ASP A 91 -0.35 9.59 11.22
CA ASP A 91 0.90 8.84 11.40
C ASP A 91 2.11 9.59 10.79
N GLU A 92 1.96 10.12 9.56
CA GLU A 92 3.02 10.90 8.91
C GLU A 92 3.32 12.20 9.68
N ILE A 93 2.28 12.91 10.12
CA ILE A 93 2.43 14.16 10.89
C ILE A 93 3.16 13.87 12.21
N LEU A 94 2.79 12.80 12.92
CA LEU A 94 3.46 12.38 14.15
C LEU A 94 4.94 12.09 13.89
N ALA A 95 5.25 11.24 12.91
CA ALA A 95 6.63 10.88 12.59
C ALA A 95 7.48 12.10 12.21
N TYR A 96 6.94 12.98 11.34
CA TYR A 96 7.63 14.21 10.95
C TYR A 96 7.84 15.17 12.12
N THR A 97 6.83 15.36 12.99
CA THR A 97 6.90 16.28 14.12
C THR A 97 7.90 15.78 15.17
N TYR A 98 7.94 14.47 15.45
CA TYR A 98 8.93 13.90 16.34
C TYR A 98 10.37 14.04 15.82
N TRP A 99 10.58 13.94 14.52
CA TRP A 99 11.87 14.28 13.92
C TRP A 99 12.20 15.75 14.08
N HIS A 100 11.28 16.62 13.71
CA HIS A 100 11.52 18.07 13.66
C HIS A 100 11.73 18.69 15.05
N GLU A 101 10.93 18.28 16.05
CA GLU A 101 10.95 18.89 17.38
C GLU A 101 11.78 18.12 18.38
N LYS A 102 11.92 16.83 18.21
CA LYS A 102 12.56 15.94 19.18
C LYS A 102 13.85 15.28 18.68
N GLY A 103 14.19 15.45 17.41
CA GLY A 103 15.38 14.87 16.80
C GLY A 103 15.31 13.34 16.62
N LEU A 104 14.11 12.73 16.70
CA LEU A 104 13.96 11.30 16.46
C LEU A 104 14.22 10.98 15.00
N GLU A 105 15.11 10.03 14.69
CA GLU A 105 15.38 9.56 13.34
C GLU A 105 14.17 8.81 12.80
N THR A 106 13.29 9.51 12.05
CA THR A 106 12.09 8.93 11.42
C THR A 106 12.22 8.91 9.90
N VAL A 107 11.72 7.87 9.26
CA VAL A 107 11.52 7.82 7.79
C VAL A 107 10.07 7.48 7.53
N ILE A 108 9.42 8.18 6.61
CA ILE A 108 8.03 7.94 6.23
C ILE A 108 8.01 7.28 4.85
N ILE A 109 7.30 6.17 4.72
CA ILE A 109 7.23 5.41 3.47
C ILE A 109 5.78 5.32 3.01
N ARG A 110 5.47 5.86 1.84
CA ARG A 110 4.19 5.68 1.16
C ARG A 110 4.27 4.47 0.23
N LEU A 111 3.74 3.35 0.69
CA LEU A 111 3.70 2.13 -0.11
C LEU A 111 2.60 2.22 -1.18
N PHE A 112 2.97 1.91 -2.41
CA PHE A 112 2.03 1.57 -3.48
C PHE A 112 1.76 0.06 -3.45
N ASN A 113 0.93 -0.47 -4.38
CA ASN A 113 0.49 -1.86 -4.26
C ASN A 113 1.69 -2.82 -4.25
N THR A 114 2.02 -3.30 -3.07
CA THR A 114 3.08 -4.28 -2.84
C THR A 114 2.46 -5.68 -2.88
N VAL A 115 3.06 -6.58 -3.65
CA VAL A 115 2.55 -7.95 -3.89
C VAL A 115 3.69 -8.96 -3.76
N GLY A 116 3.35 -10.16 -3.33
CA GLY A 116 4.30 -11.28 -3.28
C GLY A 116 3.75 -12.49 -2.55
N PRO A 117 4.57 -13.52 -2.41
CA PRO A 117 4.21 -14.74 -1.69
C PRO A 117 3.68 -14.46 -0.28
N ARG A 118 2.78 -15.31 0.21
CA ARG A 118 2.14 -15.23 1.53
C ARG A 118 1.19 -14.03 1.73
N GLN A 119 0.89 -13.27 0.68
CA GLN A 119 -0.13 -12.24 0.76
C GLN A 119 -1.52 -12.87 0.69
N THR A 120 -2.38 -12.57 1.68
CA THR A 120 -3.77 -13.04 1.65
C THR A 120 -4.65 -12.20 0.74
N GLY A 121 -5.57 -12.84 0.00
CA GLY A 121 -6.62 -12.17 -0.77
C GLY A 121 -7.83 -11.70 0.05
N SER A 122 -7.87 -12.01 1.36
CA SER A 122 -9.07 -11.85 2.20
C SER A 122 -9.49 -10.41 2.44
N TYR A 123 -8.60 -9.43 2.28
CA TYR A 123 -8.86 -8.02 2.60
C TYR A 123 -8.94 -7.11 1.36
N GLY A 124 -9.30 -7.66 0.20
CA GLY A 124 -9.45 -6.88 -1.04
C GLY A 124 -8.16 -6.72 -1.84
N MET A 125 -7.13 -7.53 -1.56
CA MET A 125 -5.89 -7.55 -2.35
C MET A 125 -6.13 -8.25 -3.68
N VAL A 126 -6.10 -7.48 -4.78
CA VAL A 126 -6.60 -7.93 -6.09
C VAL A 126 -5.79 -9.09 -6.68
N VAL A 127 -4.45 -9.03 -6.70
CA VAL A 127 -3.61 -10.09 -7.33
C VAL A 127 -3.80 -11.44 -6.64
N PRO A 128 -3.62 -11.60 -5.31
CA PRO A 128 -3.81 -12.90 -4.68
C PRO A 128 -5.25 -13.40 -4.75
N ARG A 129 -6.25 -12.50 -4.84
CA ARG A 129 -7.64 -12.87 -5.03
C ARG A 129 -7.88 -13.43 -6.43
N PHE A 130 -7.41 -12.75 -7.48
CA PHE A 130 -7.53 -13.20 -8.86
C PHE A 130 -6.83 -14.54 -9.09
N VAL A 131 -5.59 -14.67 -8.60
CA VAL A 131 -4.84 -15.93 -8.67
C VAL A 131 -5.62 -17.06 -7.99
N GLY A 132 -6.13 -16.81 -6.77
CA GLY A 132 -6.91 -17.82 -6.06
C GLY A 132 -8.24 -18.18 -6.74
N GLN A 133 -8.90 -17.25 -7.41
CA GLN A 133 -10.10 -17.51 -8.22
C GLN A 133 -9.75 -18.35 -9.46
N ALA A 134 -8.72 -17.93 -10.22
CA ALA A 134 -8.28 -18.62 -11.42
C ALA A 134 -7.83 -20.08 -11.14
N LEU A 135 -7.06 -20.30 -10.08
CA LEU A 135 -6.63 -21.64 -9.66
C LEU A 135 -7.79 -22.58 -9.28
N ARG A 136 -8.93 -22.02 -8.88
CA ARG A 136 -10.15 -22.78 -8.56
C ARG A 136 -11.15 -22.83 -9.71
N HIS A 137 -10.78 -22.35 -10.91
CA HIS A 137 -11.68 -22.24 -12.06
C HIS A 137 -12.97 -21.47 -11.75
N GLN A 138 -12.87 -20.44 -10.89
CA GLN A 138 -13.97 -19.52 -10.54
C GLN A 138 -13.84 -18.25 -11.35
N SER A 139 -14.95 -17.56 -11.62
CA SER A 139 -14.92 -16.26 -12.28
C SER A 139 -14.11 -15.25 -11.47
N LEU A 140 -13.27 -14.46 -12.16
CA LEU A 140 -12.52 -13.37 -11.56
C LEU A 140 -13.44 -12.16 -11.41
N THR A 141 -13.68 -11.76 -10.16
CA THR A 141 -14.62 -10.66 -9.88
C THR A 141 -13.93 -9.30 -9.95
N ILE A 142 -14.37 -8.44 -10.86
CA ILE A 142 -13.92 -7.05 -10.98
C ILE A 142 -15.00 -6.12 -10.43
N PHE A 143 -14.64 -5.25 -9.50
CA PHE A 143 -15.53 -4.20 -9.01
C PHE A 143 -15.43 -2.96 -9.91
N GLY A 144 -16.57 -2.45 -10.38
CA GLY A 144 -16.65 -1.41 -11.39
C GLY A 144 -16.48 -1.97 -12.82
N ASP A 145 -15.98 -1.13 -13.73
CA ASP A 145 -15.82 -1.46 -15.16
C ASP A 145 -14.45 -2.03 -15.53
N GLY A 146 -13.52 -2.12 -14.57
CA GLY A 146 -12.18 -2.64 -14.79
C GLY A 146 -11.19 -1.66 -15.43
N THR A 147 -11.61 -0.44 -15.74
CA THR A 147 -10.72 0.57 -16.38
C THR A 147 -9.77 1.24 -15.42
N GLN A 148 -10.02 1.15 -14.11
CA GLN A 148 -9.13 1.70 -13.10
C GLN A 148 -7.76 1.04 -13.17
N THR A 149 -6.68 1.87 -13.10
CA THR A 149 -5.32 1.38 -13.28
C THR A 149 -4.53 1.36 -11.97
N ARG A 150 -3.59 0.42 -11.90
CA ARG A 150 -2.68 0.25 -10.76
C ARG A 150 -1.28 -0.10 -11.25
N CYS A 151 -0.29 0.19 -10.38
CA CYS A 151 1.07 -0.32 -10.53
C CYS A 151 1.34 -1.29 -9.39
N PHE A 152 2.06 -2.37 -9.67
CA PHE A 152 2.40 -3.39 -8.68
C PHE A 152 3.93 -3.48 -8.51
N CYS A 153 4.37 -3.73 -7.29
CA CYS A 153 5.78 -3.89 -6.95
C CYS A 153 5.97 -5.17 -6.16
N HIS A 154 6.99 -5.95 -6.49
CA HIS A 154 7.28 -7.16 -5.73
C HIS A 154 7.77 -6.83 -4.32
N VAL A 155 7.37 -7.62 -3.35
CA VAL A 155 7.72 -7.41 -1.95
C VAL A 155 9.23 -7.39 -1.69
N SER A 156 10.04 -8.13 -2.46
CA SER A 156 11.50 -8.14 -2.33
C SER A 156 12.11 -6.78 -2.70
N ASP A 157 11.63 -6.13 -3.77
CA ASP A 157 12.11 -4.81 -4.17
C ASP A 157 11.77 -3.77 -3.11
N VAL A 158 10.52 -3.82 -2.58
CA VAL A 158 10.09 -2.94 -1.50
C VAL A 158 10.96 -3.13 -0.25
N VAL A 159 11.21 -4.38 0.16
CA VAL A 159 12.06 -4.68 1.34
C VAL A 159 13.48 -4.14 1.14
N GLY A 160 14.06 -4.31 -0.05
CA GLY A 160 15.35 -3.72 -0.38
C GLY A 160 15.37 -2.20 -0.20
N GLY A 161 14.34 -1.51 -0.72
CA GLY A 161 14.17 -0.07 -0.54
C GLY A 161 14.00 0.37 0.92
N LEU A 162 13.22 -0.37 1.71
CA LEU A 162 13.02 -0.11 3.14
C LEU A 162 14.34 -0.20 3.91
N ILE A 163 15.14 -1.25 3.68
CA ILE A 163 16.43 -1.44 4.33
C ILE A 163 17.37 -0.30 3.96
N ALA A 164 17.53 -0.01 2.66
CA ALA A 164 18.42 1.05 2.19
C ALA A 164 18.05 2.43 2.75
N LEU A 165 16.75 2.77 2.78
CA LEU A 165 16.27 4.03 3.38
C LEU A 165 16.46 4.06 4.91
N SER A 166 16.37 2.92 5.60
CA SER A 166 16.57 2.85 7.04
C SER A 166 17.99 3.18 7.48
N GLU A 167 18.95 2.98 6.60
CA GLU A 167 20.39 3.17 6.88
C GLU A 167 20.94 4.50 6.35
N HIS A 168 20.17 5.23 5.52
CA HIS A 168 20.64 6.43 4.87
C HIS A 168 20.35 7.71 5.68
N PRO A 169 21.37 8.45 6.18
CA PRO A 169 21.12 9.61 7.06
C PRO A 169 20.27 10.72 6.44
N GLU A 170 20.36 10.94 5.12
CA GLU A 170 19.54 11.93 4.43
C GLU A 170 18.08 11.51 4.23
N ALA A 171 17.70 10.29 4.63
CA ALA A 171 16.31 9.84 4.61
C ALA A 171 15.53 10.32 5.85
N PHE A 172 16.22 10.68 6.93
CA PHE A 172 15.55 11.06 8.18
C PHE A 172 14.76 12.37 8.03
N GLY A 173 13.56 12.36 8.58
CA GLY A 173 12.60 13.46 8.47
C GLY A 173 11.95 13.62 7.10
N ARG A 174 12.11 12.65 6.21
CA ARG A 174 11.58 12.72 4.85
C ARG A 174 10.59 11.61 4.56
N VAL A 175 9.78 11.84 3.51
CA VAL A 175 8.82 10.89 2.98
C VAL A 175 9.27 10.36 1.62
N PHE A 176 9.03 9.08 1.35
CA PHE A 176 9.42 8.39 0.11
C PHE A 176 8.27 7.53 -0.40
N ASN A 177 7.99 7.63 -1.70
CA ASN A 177 7.16 6.68 -2.42
C ASN A 177 7.96 5.43 -2.78
N LEU A 178 7.44 4.26 -2.47
CA LEU A 178 7.96 2.98 -2.97
C LEU A 178 6.86 2.23 -3.71
N GLY A 179 7.13 1.84 -4.96
CA GLY A 179 6.17 1.13 -5.82
C GLY A 179 6.72 0.87 -7.21
N GLY A 180 6.06 -0.02 -7.95
CA GLY A 180 6.30 -0.23 -9.37
C GLY A 180 5.73 0.92 -10.19
N THR A 181 6.24 1.10 -11.40
CA THR A 181 5.81 2.16 -12.34
C THR A 181 5.10 1.62 -13.58
N GLU A 182 5.09 0.31 -13.76
CA GLU A 182 4.35 -0.34 -14.85
C GLU A 182 2.85 -0.30 -14.53
N GLU A 183 2.10 0.42 -15.35
CA GLU A 183 0.68 0.65 -15.17
C GLU A 183 -0.15 -0.38 -15.94
N ILE A 184 -1.12 -1.00 -15.26
CA ILE A 184 -2.05 -1.95 -15.87
C ILE A 184 -3.47 -1.67 -15.39
N SER A 185 -4.48 -1.85 -16.27
CA SER A 185 -5.88 -1.84 -15.87
C SER A 185 -6.24 -3.09 -15.06
N ILE A 186 -7.27 -2.99 -14.22
CA ILE A 186 -7.73 -4.17 -13.46
C ILE A 186 -8.35 -5.22 -14.40
N GLY A 187 -8.93 -4.79 -15.52
CA GLY A 187 -9.40 -5.70 -16.58
C GLY A 187 -8.25 -6.50 -17.21
N ASP A 188 -7.22 -5.80 -17.72
CA ASP A 188 -6.05 -6.46 -18.33
C ASP A 188 -5.30 -7.34 -17.32
N LEU A 189 -5.24 -6.93 -16.05
CA LEU A 189 -4.65 -7.74 -14.98
C LEU A 189 -5.41 -9.07 -14.81
N ALA A 190 -6.74 -9.06 -14.86
CA ALA A 190 -7.54 -10.28 -14.73
C ALA A 190 -7.27 -11.24 -15.90
N GLU A 191 -7.28 -10.73 -17.13
CA GLU A 191 -6.95 -11.52 -18.33
C GLU A 191 -5.53 -12.09 -18.24
N ARG A 192 -4.55 -11.29 -17.80
CA ARG A 192 -3.18 -11.74 -17.65
C ARG A 192 -3.03 -12.83 -16.59
N VAL A 193 -3.77 -12.75 -15.47
CA VAL A 193 -3.77 -13.81 -14.45
C VAL A 193 -4.38 -15.11 -15.00
N ILE A 194 -5.49 -15.03 -15.73
CA ILE A 194 -6.12 -16.20 -16.39
C ILE A 194 -5.13 -16.90 -17.33
N GLU A 195 -4.45 -16.12 -18.17
CA GLU A 195 -3.43 -16.63 -19.10
C GLU A 195 -2.28 -17.33 -18.38
N LEU A 196 -1.68 -16.68 -17.35
CA LEU A 196 -0.53 -17.23 -16.63
C LEU A 196 -0.87 -18.46 -15.77
N VAL A 197 -2.09 -18.54 -15.24
CA VAL A 197 -2.60 -19.73 -14.55
C VAL A 197 -2.92 -20.85 -15.54
N GLY A 198 -3.26 -20.53 -16.79
CA GLY A 198 -3.81 -21.47 -17.78
C GLY A 198 -5.23 -21.89 -17.41
N SER A 199 -6.03 -20.97 -16.86
CA SER A 199 -7.39 -21.22 -16.42
C SER A 199 -8.40 -20.96 -17.52
N ASP A 200 -9.56 -21.63 -17.46
CA ASP A 200 -10.76 -21.37 -18.25
C ASP A 200 -11.77 -20.43 -17.56
N SER A 201 -11.32 -19.74 -16.52
CA SER A 201 -12.13 -18.78 -15.77
C SER A 201 -12.58 -17.61 -16.65
N GLU A 202 -13.80 -17.14 -16.40
CA GLU A 202 -14.35 -15.92 -17.03
C GLU A 202 -14.13 -14.71 -16.11
N VAL A 203 -14.28 -13.50 -16.64
CA VAL A 203 -14.29 -12.25 -15.87
C VAL A 203 -15.73 -11.84 -15.60
N GLU A 204 -16.04 -11.55 -14.32
CA GLU A 204 -17.34 -11.07 -13.87
C GLU A 204 -17.24 -9.65 -13.35
N TYR A 205 -18.00 -8.71 -13.94
CA TYR A 205 -18.03 -7.31 -13.51
C TYR A 205 -19.17 -7.08 -12.51
N ILE A 206 -18.82 -6.59 -11.33
CA ILE A 206 -19.77 -6.27 -10.24
C ILE A 206 -19.82 -4.75 -10.09
N PRO A 207 -20.97 -4.09 -10.33
CA PRO A 207 -21.11 -2.65 -10.11
C PRO A 207 -20.74 -2.24 -8.66
N TYR A 208 -20.17 -1.05 -8.50
CA TYR A 208 -19.74 -0.56 -7.17
C TYR A 208 -20.88 -0.45 -6.17
N ASP A 209 -22.08 -0.08 -6.62
CA ASP A 209 -23.31 0.02 -5.79
C ASP A 209 -23.83 -1.33 -5.32
N ALA A 210 -23.46 -2.43 -5.99
CA ALA A 210 -23.75 -3.79 -5.55
C ALA A 210 -22.68 -4.36 -4.59
N ALA A 211 -21.46 -3.82 -4.66
CA ALA A 211 -20.31 -4.32 -3.90
C ALA A 211 -20.04 -3.56 -2.61
N TYR A 212 -20.39 -2.29 -2.55
CA TYR A 212 -20.06 -1.36 -1.45
C TYR A 212 -21.28 -0.51 -1.07
N GLU A 213 -21.17 0.17 0.07
CA GLU A 213 -22.18 1.12 0.54
C GLU A 213 -22.36 2.29 -0.45
N GLU A 214 -23.55 2.89 -0.44
CA GLU A 214 -23.90 4.05 -1.27
C GLU A 214 -22.88 5.17 -1.10
N GLY A 215 -22.37 5.67 -2.24
CA GLY A 215 -21.38 6.75 -2.27
C GLY A 215 -19.93 6.31 -2.07
N PHE A 216 -19.63 5.01 -2.20
CA PHE A 216 -18.25 4.54 -2.27
C PHE A 216 -17.49 5.27 -3.40
N GLU A 217 -16.26 5.71 -3.08
CA GLU A 217 -15.37 6.40 -4.02
C GLU A 217 -14.09 5.58 -4.17
N ASP A 218 -13.66 5.35 -5.42
CA ASP A 218 -12.36 4.73 -5.69
C ASP A 218 -11.42 5.74 -6.38
N MET A 219 -10.16 5.42 -6.40
CA MET A 219 -9.14 6.16 -7.12
C MET A 219 -8.96 5.55 -8.50
N ALA A 220 -9.29 6.31 -9.55
CA ALA A 220 -9.21 5.82 -10.93
C ALA A 220 -7.78 5.40 -11.31
N ARG A 221 -6.77 6.18 -10.86
CA ARG A 221 -5.36 5.97 -11.24
C ARG A 221 -4.43 6.14 -10.04
N ARG A 222 -3.39 5.29 -9.92
CA ARG A 222 -2.37 5.38 -8.86
C ARG A 222 -1.00 4.96 -9.38
N VAL A 223 -0.26 5.91 -9.95
CA VAL A 223 1.10 5.71 -10.47
C VAL A 223 2.09 6.49 -9.59
N PRO A 224 3.10 5.85 -8.96
CA PRO A 224 4.07 6.56 -8.15
C PRO A 224 5.10 7.30 -8.97
N ASN A 225 5.51 8.48 -8.50
CA ASN A 225 6.84 9.00 -8.78
C ASN A 225 7.78 8.48 -7.69
N THR A 226 8.77 7.70 -8.06
CA THR A 226 9.77 7.11 -7.16
C THR A 226 11.14 7.78 -7.25
N ASP A 227 11.25 8.88 -7.96
CA ASP A 227 12.50 9.59 -8.22
C ASP A 227 13.28 9.96 -6.96
N ARG A 228 12.58 10.27 -5.86
CA ARG A 228 13.23 10.61 -4.60
C ARG A 228 13.98 9.41 -4.02
N ALA A 229 13.36 8.25 -3.97
CA ALA A 229 13.97 7.01 -3.50
C ALA A 229 15.07 6.53 -4.47
N ARG A 230 14.82 6.62 -5.78
CA ARG A 230 15.79 6.26 -6.80
C ARG A 230 17.08 7.07 -6.68
N ARG A 231 16.98 8.40 -6.53
CA ARG A 231 18.15 9.28 -6.41
C ARG A 231 18.93 9.08 -5.13
N LEU A 232 18.24 8.79 -4.03
CA LEU A 232 18.88 8.70 -2.71
C LEU A 232 19.50 7.32 -2.47
N VAL A 233 18.80 6.25 -2.79
CA VAL A 233 19.17 4.87 -2.43
C VAL A 233 19.18 3.92 -3.63
N GLY A 234 19.02 4.40 -4.86
CA GLY A 234 19.02 3.56 -6.06
C GLY A 234 17.80 2.64 -6.17
N PHE A 235 16.64 3.02 -5.57
CA PHE A 235 15.44 2.20 -5.64
C PHE A 235 14.92 2.09 -7.08
N GLU A 236 15.06 0.91 -7.67
CA GLU A 236 14.56 0.56 -8.99
C GLU A 236 13.92 -0.84 -8.90
N PRO A 237 12.59 -0.95 -8.94
CA PRO A 237 11.92 -2.24 -8.99
C PRO A 237 12.38 -3.07 -10.18
N SER A 238 12.83 -4.30 -9.93
CA SER A 238 13.44 -5.19 -10.91
C SER A 238 12.57 -6.36 -11.32
N VAL A 239 11.54 -6.67 -10.53
CA VAL A 239 10.63 -7.79 -10.78
C VAL A 239 9.44 -7.30 -11.59
N GLY A 240 9.28 -7.82 -12.82
CA GLY A 240 8.18 -7.50 -13.73
C GLY A 240 6.84 -8.06 -13.26
N LEU A 241 5.74 -7.56 -13.85
CA LEU A 241 4.39 -7.94 -13.44
C LEU A 241 4.13 -9.46 -13.56
N ASP A 242 4.59 -10.08 -14.63
CA ASP A 242 4.41 -11.52 -14.84
C ASP A 242 5.09 -12.34 -13.75
N ASP A 243 6.33 -11.98 -13.40
CA ASP A 243 7.08 -12.66 -12.34
C ASP A 243 6.43 -12.45 -10.96
N ILE A 244 5.84 -11.27 -10.72
CA ILE A 244 5.02 -11.00 -9.53
C ILE A 244 3.85 -11.98 -9.47
N ILE A 245 3.06 -12.09 -10.56
CA ILE A 245 1.90 -12.99 -10.64
C ILE A 245 2.35 -14.45 -10.47
N LEU A 246 3.38 -14.87 -11.19
CA LEU A 246 3.91 -16.24 -11.11
C LEU A 246 4.40 -16.58 -9.68
N SER A 247 5.00 -15.64 -8.96
CA SER A 247 5.39 -15.84 -7.57
C SER A 247 4.21 -16.12 -6.64
N VAL A 248 3.08 -15.44 -6.88
CA VAL A 248 1.84 -15.63 -6.11
C VAL A 248 1.17 -16.96 -6.50
N ILE A 249 1.19 -17.34 -7.78
CA ILE A 249 0.68 -18.63 -8.24
C ILE A 249 1.46 -19.77 -7.55
N ALA A 250 2.79 -19.70 -7.58
CA ALA A 250 3.64 -20.73 -6.95
C ALA A 250 3.39 -20.86 -5.44
N ASP A 251 3.17 -19.73 -4.74
CA ASP A 251 2.88 -19.72 -3.30
C ASP A 251 1.50 -20.33 -2.98
N GLN A 252 0.47 -20.06 -3.82
CA GLN A 252 -0.88 -20.58 -3.58
C GLN A 252 -1.08 -22.03 -4.00
N GLN A 253 -0.15 -22.59 -4.77
CA GLN A 253 -0.13 -24.03 -5.15
C GLN A 253 0.67 -24.89 -4.16
N ALA A 254 1.46 -24.29 -3.26
CA ALA A 254 2.31 -24.97 -2.28
C ALA A 254 1.53 -25.42 -1.05
#